data_0df8dd15afce797c83d82b78cedfec0d
#
_entry.id   0df8dd15afce797c83d82b78cedfec0d
#
_cell.length_a   1.000
_cell.length_b   1.000
_cell.length_c   1.000
_cell.angle_alpha   90.00
_cell.angle_beta   90.00
_cell.angle_gamma   90.00
#
_symmetry.space_group_name_H-M   'P 1'
#
loop_
_entity.id
_entity.type
_entity.pdbx_description
1 polymer ?
#
loop_
_entity_poly.entity_id
_entity_poly.type
_entity_poly.pdbx_seq_one_letter_code
_entity_poly.pdbx_strand_id
1 'polypeptide(L)'
;MNNDINMIRNKKFVPDISSELRKDIVRSPDVIKNASGIRLFGKRIKSIIYTMDVAFIANSNADAVLAVYPWTPNTKILNAISTVSNVPILAGIGGGLTKGLRSATIGSFAEENGAQAVVLNAPATTETILSVEHVVDIPIIYTVVNHDINVKERIDAGVNAFNVAGGKNTAELVRWLRHEVVNIDPNFPIIASGGKTDEQMQETIDAGANAISFTAYGVTEATFQKKMAIYRSER
;
A
#
# COMPACT_ATOMS: atom_id res chain seq x y z
N MET A 1 -20.15 43.22 12.13
CA MET A 1 -21.09 42.31 11.46
C MET A 1 -20.28 41.27 10.73
N ASN A 2 -19.98 40.16 11.39
CA ASN A 2 -19.22 39.03 10.82
C ASN A 2 -20.21 38.12 10.12
N ASN A 3 -20.09 38.04 8.81
CA ASN A 3 -20.79 37.04 8.00
C ASN A 3 -19.97 35.76 7.99
N ASP A 4 -20.17 34.89 8.98
CA ASP A 4 -19.77 33.49 8.92
C ASP A 4 -20.67 32.77 7.94
N ILE A 5 -20.27 32.75 6.68
CA ILE A 5 -20.87 31.87 5.69
C ILE A 5 -20.29 30.47 5.92
N ASN A 6 -20.92 29.73 6.81
CA ASN A 6 -20.76 28.29 6.93
C ASN A 6 -21.19 27.65 5.59
N MET A 7 -20.24 27.45 4.68
CA MET A 7 -20.45 26.60 3.52
C MET A 7 -20.57 25.18 4.01
N ILE A 8 -21.79 24.76 4.34
CA ILE A 8 -22.16 23.34 4.43
C ILE A 8 -21.88 22.78 3.02
N ARG A 9 -20.72 22.12 2.88
CA ARG A 9 -20.46 21.31 1.67
C ARG A 9 -21.50 20.21 1.65
N ASN A 10 -22.58 20.39 0.92
CA ASN A 10 -23.55 19.35 0.65
C ASN A 10 -22.80 18.14 0.08
N LYS A 11 -22.73 17.08 0.87
CA LYS A 11 -22.11 15.82 0.46
C LYS A 11 -22.91 15.32 -0.76
N LYS A 12 -22.29 15.34 -1.93
CA LYS A 12 -22.95 14.90 -3.17
C LYS A 12 -23.36 13.44 -3.01
N PHE A 13 -24.60 13.15 -3.37
CA PHE A 13 -25.10 11.77 -3.44
C PHE A 13 -24.33 11.02 -4.53
N VAL A 14 -23.78 9.86 -4.19
CA VAL A 14 -23.11 8.97 -5.13
C VAL A 14 -23.95 7.69 -5.22
N PRO A 15 -24.67 7.48 -6.34
CA PRO A 15 -25.45 6.26 -6.53
C PRO A 15 -24.53 5.05 -6.68
N ASP A 16 -24.90 3.91 -6.09
CA ASP A 16 -24.21 2.63 -6.23
C ASP A 16 -24.93 1.75 -7.27
N ILE A 17 -24.15 1.18 -8.18
CA ILE A 17 -24.64 0.25 -9.20
C ILE A 17 -23.97 -1.11 -8.95
N SER A 18 -24.76 -2.11 -8.62
CA SER A 18 -24.29 -3.47 -8.37
C SER A 18 -25.23 -4.50 -9.02
N SER A 19 -24.80 -5.76 -9.04
CA SER A 19 -25.63 -6.88 -9.48
C SER A 19 -25.64 -7.98 -8.41
N GLU A 20 -26.63 -8.86 -8.46
CA GLU A 20 -26.77 -9.96 -7.49
C GLU A 20 -25.51 -10.82 -7.37
N LEU A 21 -24.81 -11.06 -8.47
CA LEU A 21 -23.60 -11.89 -8.51
C LEU A 21 -22.33 -11.13 -8.14
N ARG A 22 -22.33 -9.78 -8.18
CA ARG A 22 -21.14 -8.95 -7.96
C ARG A 22 -21.30 -7.90 -6.85
N LYS A 23 -22.29 -8.04 -5.99
CA LYS A 23 -22.50 -7.15 -4.85
C LYS A 23 -21.52 -7.36 -3.69
N ASP A 24 -20.99 -8.59 -3.58
CA ASP A 24 -20.04 -8.96 -2.53
C ASP A 24 -18.61 -8.70 -2.99
N ILE A 25 -18.04 -7.60 -2.52
CA ILE A 25 -16.63 -7.23 -2.78
C ILE A 25 -15.87 -7.07 -1.47
N VAL A 26 -14.56 -7.20 -1.53
CA VAL A 26 -13.65 -6.85 -0.43
C VAL A 26 -13.58 -5.33 -0.34
N ARG A 27 -14.18 -4.76 0.71
CA ARG A 27 -14.25 -3.30 0.90
C ARG A 27 -13.06 -2.80 1.71
N SER A 28 -12.45 -1.74 1.21
CA SER A 28 -11.50 -0.96 2.00
C SER A 28 -12.22 -0.36 3.22
N PRO A 29 -11.59 -0.35 4.41
CA PRO A 29 -12.14 0.35 5.59
C PRO A 29 -12.46 1.81 5.28
N ASP A 30 -13.64 2.26 5.72
CA ASP A 30 -14.12 3.61 5.40
C ASP A 30 -13.26 4.72 6.00
N VAL A 31 -12.62 4.47 7.14
CA VAL A 31 -11.70 5.39 7.80
C VAL A 31 -10.54 5.82 6.90
N ILE A 32 -10.10 4.96 5.97
CA ILE A 32 -9.00 5.27 5.03
C ILE A 32 -9.34 6.45 4.10
N LYS A 33 -10.62 6.76 3.92
CA LYS A 33 -11.05 7.95 3.16
C LYS A 33 -10.53 9.26 3.76
N ASN A 34 -10.20 9.28 5.07
CA ASN A 34 -9.63 10.44 5.77
C ASN A 34 -8.16 10.70 5.39
N ALA A 35 -7.44 9.70 4.86
CA ALA A 35 -6.08 9.88 4.39
C ALA A 35 -6.00 10.89 3.24
N SER A 36 -4.88 11.64 3.14
CA SER A 36 -4.66 12.60 2.06
C SER A 36 -4.55 11.94 0.69
N GLY A 37 -3.99 10.73 0.64
CA GLY A 37 -3.62 10.00 -0.56
C GLY A 37 -2.24 10.39 -1.09
N ILE A 38 -1.68 9.49 -1.89
CA ILE A 38 -0.52 9.74 -2.75
C ILE A 38 -0.98 9.82 -4.20
N ARG A 39 -0.21 10.46 -5.09
CA ARG A 39 -0.45 10.40 -6.53
C ARG A 39 0.57 9.50 -7.18
N LEU A 40 0.10 8.47 -7.87
CA LEU A 40 0.92 7.55 -8.65
C LEU A 40 0.43 7.63 -10.11
N PHE A 41 1.26 8.15 -11.01
CA PHE A 41 0.92 8.40 -12.41
C PHE A 41 -0.45 9.09 -12.60
N GLY A 42 -0.71 10.14 -11.80
CA GLY A 42 -1.94 10.91 -11.85
C GLY A 42 -3.13 10.33 -11.07
N LYS A 43 -3.13 9.03 -10.77
CA LYS A 43 -4.16 8.38 -9.96
C LYS A 43 -3.92 8.63 -8.47
N ARG A 44 -4.96 9.02 -7.74
CA ARG A 44 -4.90 9.20 -6.29
C ARG A 44 -5.12 7.86 -5.59
N ILE A 45 -4.19 7.46 -4.74
CA ILE A 45 -4.19 6.22 -3.97
C ILE A 45 -4.31 6.57 -2.49
N LYS A 46 -5.32 6.05 -1.81
CA LYS A 46 -5.52 6.16 -0.36
C LYS A 46 -5.49 4.79 0.31
N SER A 47 -6.15 3.81 -0.31
CA SER A 47 -6.30 2.45 0.20
C SER A 47 -5.47 1.48 -0.61
N ILE A 48 -4.68 0.65 0.08
CA ILE A 48 -3.79 -0.32 -0.55
C ILE A 48 -4.06 -1.68 0.08
N ILE A 49 -4.55 -2.63 -0.71
CA ILE A 49 -4.76 -3.99 -0.19
C ILE A 49 -3.45 -4.77 -0.19
N TYR A 50 -3.06 -5.25 1.00
CA TYR A 50 -1.90 -6.12 1.18
C TYR A 50 -2.33 -7.58 1.05
N THR A 51 -2.04 -8.18 -0.10
CA THR A 51 -2.42 -9.56 -0.41
C THR A 51 -1.68 -10.11 -1.62
N MET A 52 -1.63 -11.44 -1.73
CA MET A 52 -1.19 -12.20 -2.91
C MET A 52 -2.34 -13.02 -3.51
N ASP A 53 -3.48 -13.03 -2.83
CA ASP A 53 -4.64 -13.80 -3.27
C ASP A 53 -5.30 -13.09 -4.47
N VAL A 54 -5.19 -13.71 -5.63
CA VAL A 54 -5.69 -13.16 -6.89
C VAL A 54 -7.22 -13.01 -6.89
N ALA A 55 -7.96 -13.83 -6.16
CA ALA A 55 -9.41 -13.70 -6.03
C ALA A 55 -9.78 -12.43 -5.25
N PHE A 56 -9.01 -12.09 -4.21
CA PHE A 56 -9.18 -10.85 -3.46
C PHE A 56 -8.79 -9.63 -4.28
N ILE A 57 -7.68 -9.70 -5.01
CA ILE A 57 -7.23 -8.62 -5.89
C ILE A 57 -8.32 -8.30 -6.92
N ALA A 58 -8.87 -9.31 -7.58
CA ALA A 58 -9.91 -9.14 -8.60
C ALA A 58 -11.26 -8.64 -8.06
N ASN A 59 -11.53 -8.81 -6.77
CA ASN A 59 -12.81 -8.48 -6.14
C ASN A 59 -12.68 -7.44 -5.01
N SER A 60 -11.68 -6.58 -5.04
CA SER A 60 -11.48 -5.49 -4.08
C SER A 60 -11.81 -4.14 -4.70
N ASN A 61 -12.23 -3.18 -3.83
CA ASN A 61 -12.36 -1.77 -4.19
C ASN A 61 -11.17 -0.92 -3.71
N ALA A 62 -10.06 -1.56 -3.31
CA ALA A 62 -8.83 -0.83 -2.98
C ALA A 62 -8.28 -0.05 -4.19
N ASP A 63 -7.60 1.07 -3.91
CA ASP A 63 -7.01 1.90 -4.96
C ASP A 63 -5.74 1.30 -5.58
N ALA A 64 -5.05 0.40 -4.83
CA ALA A 64 -3.83 -0.28 -5.28
C ALA A 64 -3.64 -1.63 -4.53
N VAL A 65 -2.72 -2.45 -5.04
CA VAL A 65 -2.28 -3.71 -4.42
C VAL A 65 -0.83 -3.58 -3.96
N LEU A 66 -0.55 -3.99 -2.72
CA LEU A 66 0.81 -4.19 -2.20
C LEU A 66 1.14 -5.69 -2.28
N ALA A 67 1.90 -6.07 -3.30
CA ALA A 67 2.28 -7.46 -3.60
C ALA A 67 3.64 -7.78 -2.96
N VAL A 68 3.68 -7.91 -1.64
CA VAL A 68 4.86 -8.28 -0.85
C VAL A 68 4.57 -9.55 -0.08
N TYR A 69 5.52 -10.49 -0.04
CA TYR A 69 5.36 -11.77 0.63
C TYR A 69 6.69 -12.27 1.22
N PRO A 70 6.67 -13.19 2.21
CA PRO A 70 7.86 -13.52 3.00
C PRO A 70 8.85 -14.48 2.31
N TRP A 71 8.59 -14.88 1.08
CA TRP A 71 9.52 -15.71 0.29
C TRP A 71 10.28 -14.88 -0.74
N THR A 72 11.29 -15.47 -1.36
CA THR A 72 12.01 -14.85 -2.49
C THR A 72 11.00 -14.42 -3.55
N PRO A 73 11.05 -13.15 -4.01
CA PRO A 73 10.18 -12.67 -5.07
C PRO A 73 10.24 -13.56 -6.29
N ASN A 74 9.08 -13.89 -6.82
CA ASN A 74 8.90 -14.82 -7.94
C ASN A 74 8.13 -14.17 -9.07
N THR A 75 8.74 -14.09 -10.22
CA THR A 75 8.17 -13.44 -11.40
C THR A 75 6.86 -14.09 -11.88
N LYS A 76 6.66 -15.39 -11.66
CA LYS A 76 5.39 -16.06 -12.00
C LYS A 76 4.24 -15.61 -11.11
N ILE A 77 4.50 -15.40 -9.81
CA ILE A 77 3.49 -14.87 -8.89
C ILE A 77 3.13 -13.44 -9.28
N LEU A 78 4.13 -12.61 -9.56
CA LEU A 78 3.92 -11.24 -10.00
C LEU A 78 3.11 -11.17 -11.31
N ASN A 79 3.45 -12.00 -12.28
CA ASN A 79 2.70 -12.09 -13.54
C ASN A 79 1.23 -12.48 -13.30
N ALA A 80 0.97 -13.47 -12.42
CA ALA A 80 -0.40 -13.85 -12.07
C ALA A 80 -1.18 -12.67 -11.44
N ILE A 81 -0.55 -11.91 -10.55
CA ILE A 81 -1.15 -10.71 -9.93
C ILE A 81 -1.42 -9.66 -11.01
N SER A 82 -0.47 -9.39 -11.90
CA SER A 82 -0.61 -8.41 -12.98
C SER A 82 -1.73 -8.76 -13.95
N THR A 83 -1.91 -10.05 -14.23
CA THR A 83 -2.97 -10.53 -15.12
C THR A 83 -4.38 -10.28 -14.58
N VAL A 84 -4.55 -10.28 -13.24
CA VAL A 84 -5.88 -10.14 -12.62
C VAL A 84 -6.14 -8.75 -12.04
N SER A 85 -5.10 -7.94 -11.81
CA SER A 85 -5.25 -6.64 -11.17
C SER A 85 -5.75 -5.58 -12.16
N ASN A 86 -6.82 -4.87 -11.76
CA ASN A 86 -7.32 -3.68 -12.47
C ASN A 86 -6.85 -2.37 -11.81
N VAL A 87 -5.98 -2.45 -10.82
CA VAL A 87 -5.46 -1.31 -10.06
C VAL A 87 -3.94 -1.36 -10.00
N PRO A 88 -3.27 -0.24 -9.70
CA PRO A 88 -1.82 -0.19 -9.56
C PRO A 88 -1.24 -1.27 -8.66
N ILE A 89 -0.11 -1.84 -9.06
CA ILE A 89 0.62 -2.85 -8.30
C ILE A 89 1.91 -2.25 -7.77
N LEU A 90 2.10 -2.33 -6.45
CA LEU A 90 3.34 -2.02 -5.75
C LEU A 90 4.04 -3.36 -5.50
N ALA A 91 5.04 -3.68 -6.33
CA ALA A 91 5.62 -5.02 -6.41
C ALA A 91 6.81 -5.20 -5.46
N GLY A 92 6.77 -6.17 -4.57
CA GLY A 92 7.89 -6.55 -3.72
C GLY A 92 9.02 -7.19 -4.54
N ILE A 93 10.23 -6.64 -4.44
CA ILE A 93 11.39 -7.08 -5.22
C ILE A 93 12.56 -7.58 -4.35
N GLY A 94 12.36 -7.67 -3.05
CA GLY A 94 13.37 -8.14 -2.10
C GLY A 94 13.72 -7.12 -1.02
N GLY A 95 14.97 -7.12 -0.57
CA GLY A 95 15.49 -6.23 0.46
C GLY A 95 16.19 -6.95 1.62
N GLY A 96 16.01 -8.29 1.73
CA GLY A 96 16.70 -9.12 2.69
C GLY A 96 17.78 -9.99 2.01
N LEU A 97 17.55 -11.31 1.95
CA LEU A 97 18.45 -12.23 1.24
C LEU A 97 18.45 -12.00 -0.28
N THR A 98 17.33 -11.55 -0.84
CA THR A 98 17.26 -11.07 -2.23
C THR A 98 17.72 -9.61 -2.24
N LYS A 99 18.88 -9.33 -2.81
CA LYS A 99 19.53 -8.01 -2.80
C LYS A 99 20.36 -7.75 -4.06
N GLY A 100 20.82 -6.51 -4.21
CA GLY A 100 21.69 -6.06 -5.31
C GLY A 100 21.09 -6.37 -6.69
N LEU A 101 21.89 -6.88 -7.61
CA LEU A 101 21.49 -7.18 -8.98
C LEU A 101 20.28 -8.13 -9.07
N ARG A 102 20.08 -9.03 -8.11
CA ARG A 102 18.90 -9.90 -8.11
C ARG A 102 17.62 -9.10 -7.89
N SER A 103 17.60 -8.17 -6.92
CA SER A 103 16.47 -7.26 -6.72
C SER A 103 16.25 -6.36 -7.93
N ALA A 104 17.31 -5.84 -8.52
CA ALA A 104 17.28 -5.02 -9.74
C ALA A 104 16.65 -5.78 -10.92
N THR A 105 17.07 -7.02 -11.18
CA THR A 105 16.50 -7.86 -12.24
C THR A 105 15.00 -8.13 -12.01
N ILE A 106 14.60 -8.40 -10.77
CA ILE A 106 13.18 -8.60 -10.42
C ILE A 106 12.41 -7.29 -10.58
N GLY A 107 13.01 -6.15 -10.24
CA GLY A 107 12.44 -4.82 -10.42
C GLY A 107 12.15 -4.48 -11.88
N SER A 108 13.12 -4.67 -12.76
CA SER A 108 12.96 -4.49 -14.21
C SER A 108 11.85 -5.40 -14.77
N PHE A 109 11.83 -6.67 -14.39
CA PHE A 109 10.74 -7.58 -14.76
C PHE A 109 9.38 -7.11 -14.23
N ALA A 110 9.33 -6.60 -13.00
CA ALA A 110 8.09 -6.10 -12.42
C ALA A 110 7.53 -4.91 -13.21
N GLU A 111 8.39 -3.97 -13.59
CA GLU A 111 8.05 -2.82 -14.42
C GLU A 111 7.53 -3.25 -15.79
N GLU A 112 8.24 -4.13 -16.51
CA GLU A 112 7.82 -4.67 -17.80
C GLU A 112 6.47 -5.39 -17.73
N ASN A 113 6.13 -5.98 -16.59
CA ASN A 113 4.84 -6.64 -16.35
C ASN A 113 3.78 -5.71 -15.75
N GLY A 114 3.99 -4.39 -15.80
CA GLY A 114 2.98 -3.38 -15.49
C GLY A 114 2.88 -3.03 -14.00
N ALA A 115 3.87 -3.38 -13.16
CA ALA A 115 3.98 -2.78 -11.83
C ALA A 115 4.19 -1.27 -11.95
N GLN A 116 3.61 -0.51 -11.04
CA GLN A 116 3.68 0.96 -11.06
C GLN A 116 4.56 1.52 -9.93
N ALA A 117 5.07 0.67 -9.07
CA ALA A 117 6.16 0.94 -8.15
C ALA A 117 6.80 -0.38 -7.73
N VAL A 118 8.06 -0.33 -7.32
CA VAL A 118 8.74 -1.45 -6.69
C VAL A 118 8.91 -1.21 -5.19
N VAL A 119 8.87 -2.29 -4.40
CA VAL A 119 8.98 -2.22 -2.94
C VAL A 119 10.19 -3.00 -2.47
N LEU A 120 11.10 -2.32 -1.80
CA LEU A 120 12.21 -2.91 -1.08
C LEU A 120 11.88 -3.00 0.41
N ASN A 121 12.05 -4.18 0.98
CA ASN A 121 11.87 -4.39 2.41
C ASN A 121 13.13 -4.01 3.18
N ALA A 122 12.98 -3.54 4.43
CA ALA A 122 14.09 -3.55 5.36
C ALA A 122 14.63 -4.99 5.55
N PRO A 123 15.91 -5.23 5.55
CA PRO A 123 17.05 -4.34 5.65
C PRO A 123 17.80 -4.09 4.31
N ALA A 124 17.11 -3.69 3.26
CA ALA A 124 17.79 -3.39 1.99
C ALA A 124 18.89 -2.32 2.19
N THR A 125 20.06 -2.62 1.65
CA THR A 125 21.22 -1.71 1.72
C THR A 125 21.11 -0.61 0.67
N THR A 126 21.89 0.47 0.86
CA THR A 126 21.99 1.57 -0.10
C THR A 126 22.44 1.07 -1.48
N GLU A 127 23.39 0.12 -1.53
CA GLU A 127 23.85 -0.48 -2.79
C GLU A 127 22.73 -1.25 -3.51
N THR A 128 21.82 -1.86 -2.74
CA THR A 128 20.66 -2.53 -3.34
C THR A 128 19.69 -1.51 -3.92
N ILE A 129 19.45 -0.39 -3.24
CA ILE A 129 18.59 0.69 -3.74
C ILE A 129 19.17 1.26 -5.05
N LEU A 130 20.44 1.61 -5.05
CA LEU A 130 21.16 2.13 -6.23
C LEU A 130 21.15 1.14 -7.40
N SER A 131 21.30 -0.18 -7.12
CA SER A 131 21.21 -1.20 -8.15
C SER A 131 19.83 -1.29 -8.79
N VAL A 132 18.77 -1.03 -8.03
CA VAL A 132 17.39 -1.00 -8.52
C VAL A 132 17.13 0.30 -9.29
N GLU A 133 17.48 1.45 -8.71
CA GLU A 133 17.32 2.77 -9.31
C GLU A 133 17.93 2.87 -10.70
N HIS A 134 19.03 2.17 -10.92
CA HIS A 134 19.75 2.14 -12.20
C HIS A 134 19.00 1.43 -13.35
N VAL A 135 17.98 0.62 -13.04
CA VAL A 135 17.32 -0.26 -14.01
C VAL A 135 15.80 -0.11 -14.09
N VAL A 136 15.19 0.67 -13.21
CA VAL A 136 13.74 0.92 -13.22
C VAL A 136 13.43 2.40 -13.36
N ASP A 137 12.41 2.74 -14.14
CA ASP A 137 11.86 4.08 -14.27
C ASP A 137 10.67 4.34 -13.34
N ILE A 138 10.15 3.27 -12.70
CA ILE A 138 9.04 3.36 -11.75
C ILE A 138 9.53 3.66 -10.31
N PRO A 139 8.70 4.31 -9.48
CA PRO A 139 9.08 4.70 -8.12
C PRO A 139 9.55 3.54 -7.25
N ILE A 140 10.57 3.80 -6.43
CA ILE A 140 11.09 2.89 -5.41
C ILE A 140 10.47 3.26 -4.06
N ILE A 141 9.78 2.30 -3.44
CA ILE A 141 9.21 2.40 -2.10
C ILE A 141 10.09 1.59 -1.15
N TYR A 142 10.56 2.20 -0.08
CA TYR A 142 11.38 1.52 0.94
C TYR A 142 10.54 1.26 2.20
N THR A 143 10.56 0.02 2.69
CA THR A 143 9.83 -0.34 3.92
C THR A 143 10.66 -0.03 5.15
N VAL A 144 10.08 0.76 6.07
CA VAL A 144 10.63 1.15 7.37
C VAL A 144 9.93 0.36 8.46
N VAL A 145 10.69 -0.34 9.30
CA VAL A 145 10.16 -1.19 10.38
C VAL A 145 10.57 -0.72 11.78
N ASN A 146 11.58 0.14 11.87
CA ASN A 146 12.10 0.74 13.11
C ASN A 146 12.82 2.06 12.78
N HIS A 147 13.40 2.72 13.80
CA HIS A 147 14.13 3.98 13.68
C HIS A 147 15.58 3.83 13.18
N ASP A 148 16.06 2.60 13.00
CA ASP A 148 17.46 2.32 12.68
C ASP A 148 17.73 2.41 11.17
N ILE A 149 17.44 3.59 10.60
CA ILE A 149 17.72 3.92 9.21
C ILE A 149 18.23 5.36 9.07
N ASN A 150 19.10 5.60 8.11
CA ASN A 150 19.42 6.95 7.65
C ASN A 150 18.43 7.39 6.56
N VAL A 151 17.42 8.15 6.93
CA VAL A 151 16.34 8.59 6.04
C VAL A 151 16.86 9.36 4.84
N LYS A 152 17.77 10.33 5.09
CA LYS A 152 18.36 11.14 4.01
C LYS A 152 19.15 10.28 3.02
N GLU A 153 19.95 9.37 3.49
CA GLU A 153 20.74 8.45 2.65
C GLU A 153 19.83 7.60 1.74
N ARG A 154 18.68 7.15 2.25
CA ARG A 154 17.72 6.37 1.44
C ARG A 154 17.07 7.22 0.34
N ILE A 155 16.72 8.46 0.65
CA ILE A 155 16.17 9.41 -0.33
C ILE A 155 17.21 9.75 -1.39
N ASP A 156 18.45 10.07 -0.97
CA ASP A 156 19.55 10.39 -1.88
C ASP A 156 19.90 9.20 -2.80
N ALA A 157 19.66 7.95 -2.35
CA ALA A 157 19.85 6.74 -3.15
C ALA A 157 18.73 6.43 -4.14
N GLY A 158 17.66 7.25 -4.19
CA GLY A 158 16.56 7.09 -5.15
C GLY A 158 15.23 6.59 -4.58
N VAL A 159 15.07 6.51 -3.25
CA VAL A 159 13.76 6.19 -2.65
C VAL A 159 12.79 7.34 -2.85
N ASN A 160 11.62 7.05 -3.41
CA ASN A 160 10.58 8.03 -3.74
C ASN A 160 9.42 8.05 -2.75
N ALA A 161 9.26 6.99 -1.94
CA ALA A 161 8.26 6.91 -0.89
C ALA A 161 8.70 5.93 0.21
N PHE A 162 8.19 6.12 1.43
CA PHE A 162 8.36 5.14 2.49
C PHE A 162 7.06 4.37 2.73
N ASN A 163 7.20 3.07 3.07
CA ASN A 163 6.12 2.22 3.57
C ASN A 163 6.43 1.83 5.01
N VAL A 164 5.67 2.33 5.98
CA VAL A 164 5.94 2.11 7.41
C VAL A 164 5.18 0.87 7.90
N ALA A 165 5.91 -0.10 8.43
CA ALA A 165 5.37 -1.37 8.92
C ALA A 165 5.95 -1.72 10.31
N GLY A 166 5.71 -0.85 11.30
CA GLY A 166 6.22 -0.96 12.67
C GLY A 166 5.35 -1.81 13.63
N GLY A 167 4.36 -2.55 13.13
CA GLY A 167 3.45 -3.32 13.97
C GLY A 167 2.62 -2.42 14.88
N LYS A 168 2.70 -2.62 16.20
CA LYS A 168 1.98 -1.80 17.19
C LYS A 168 2.49 -0.35 17.26
N ASN A 169 3.71 -0.11 16.82
CA ASN A 169 4.37 1.19 16.90
C ASN A 169 4.30 1.94 15.56
N THR A 170 3.46 1.50 14.61
CA THR A 170 3.39 2.10 13.27
C THR A 170 3.10 3.59 13.31
N ALA A 171 2.10 4.04 14.07
CA ALA A 171 1.74 5.46 14.16
C ALA A 171 2.88 6.32 14.76
N GLU A 172 3.57 5.82 15.78
CA GLU A 172 4.74 6.50 16.35
C GLU A 172 5.88 6.60 15.34
N LEU A 173 6.17 5.51 14.64
CA LEU A 173 7.20 5.47 13.61
C LEU A 173 6.87 6.39 12.41
N VAL A 174 5.59 6.55 12.06
CA VAL A 174 5.13 7.53 11.06
C VAL A 174 5.38 8.96 11.53
N ARG A 175 5.08 9.31 12.79
CA ARG A 175 5.36 10.66 13.35
C ARG A 175 6.85 10.98 13.30
N TRP A 176 7.67 10.03 13.74
CA TRP A 176 9.13 10.17 13.67
C TRP A 176 9.59 10.38 12.23
N LEU A 177 9.18 9.51 11.31
CA LEU A 177 9.61 9.59 9.92
C LEU A 177 9.14 10.90 9.25
N ARG A 178 7.93 11.39 9.57
CA ARG A 178 7.42 12.68 9.09
C ARG A 178 8.29 13.84 9.58
N HIS A 179 8.78 13.77 10.82
CA HIS A 179 9.74 14.75 11.36
C HIS A 179 11.09 14.68 10.61
N GLU A 180 11.60 13.49 10.31
CA GLU A 180 12.86 13.33 9.59
C GLU A 180 12.79 13.88 8.15
N VAL A 181 11.70 13.65 7.45
CA VAL A 181 11.55 14.08 6.04
C VAL A 181 11.20 15.56 5.88
N VAL A 182 10.65 16.23 6.91
CA VAL A 182 10.10 17.60 6.78
C VAL A 182 11.14 18.62 6.28
N ASN A 183 12.40 18.46 6.66
CA ASN A 183 13.48 19.33 6.24
C ASN A 183 14.11 18.95 4.88
N ILE A 184 13.75 17.79 4.32
CA ILE A 184 14.22 17.30 3.02
C ILE A 184 13.15 17.58 1.97
N ASP A 185 11.97 17.04 2.18
CA ASP A 185 10.74 17.29 1.40
C ASP A 185 9.53 17.16 2.33
N PRO A 186 8.86 18.27 2.72
CA PRO A 186 7.69 18.23 3.60
C PRO A 186 6.51 17.45 3.01
N ASN A 187 6.50 17.22 1.69
CA ASN A 187 5.46 16.48 0.99
C ASN A 187 5.87 15.03 0.68
N PHE A 188 7.01 14.57 1.20
CA PHE A 188 7.51 13.22 0.91
C PHE A 188 6.45 12.16 1.22
N PRO A 189 6.15 11.24 0.27
CA PRO A 189 5.05 10.30 0.42
C PRO A 189 5.33 9.24 1.51
N ILE A 190 4.37 9.05 2.42
CA ILE A 190 4.43 7.99 3.44
C ILE A 190 3.17 7.14 3.33
N ILE A 191 3.36 5.86 3.00
CA ILE A 191 2.39 4.78 3.10
C ILE A 191 2.61 4.11 4.46
N ALA A 192 1.56 3.62 5.11
CA ALA A 192 1.73 2.90 6.37
C ALA A 192 0.72 1.76 6.52
N SER A 193 1.12 0.73 7.27
CA SER A 193 0.22 -0.34 7.70
C SER A 193 -0.80 0.22 8.70
N GLY A 194 -2.10 0.04 8.42
CA GLY A 194 -3.19 0.65 9.19
C GLY A 194 -3.54 -0.06 10.51
N GLY A 195 -2.93 -1.22 10.79
CA GLY A 195 -3.36 -2.02 11.95
C GLY A 195 -4.63 -2.83 11.66
N LYS A 196 -5.37 -3.16 12.72
CA LYS A 196 -6.54 -4.07 12.65
C LYS A 196 -7.88 -3.38 12.88
N THR A 197 -7.89 -2.17 13.41
CA THR A 197 -9.10 -1.42 13.76
C THR A 197 -9.13 -0.04 13.12
N ASP A 198 -10.32 0.54 12.99
CA ASP A 198 -10.50 1.88 12.42
C ASP A 198 -9.78 2.95 13.26
N GLU A 199 -9.71 2.78 14.59
CA GLU A 199 -9.01 3.68 15.49
C GLU A 199 -7.51 3.66 15.24
N GLN A 200 -6.90 2.48 15.05
CA GLN A 200 -5.48 2.34 14.72
C GLN A 200 -5.16 2.95 13.35
N MET A 201 -6.04 2.75 12.37
CA MET A 201 -5.90 3.36 11.05
C MET A 201 -5.99 4.87 11.12
N GLN A 202 -6.96 5.42 11.89
CA GLN A 202 -7.10 6.86 12.08
C GLN A 202 -5.88 7.44 12.79
N GLU A 203 -5.39 6.79 13.86
CA GLU A 203 -4.17 7.23 14.54
C GLU A 203 -2.96 7.29 13.59
N THR A 204 -2.84 6.32 12.70
CA THR A 204 -1.76 6.28 11.69
C THR A 204 -1.91 7.40 10.64
N ILE A 205 -3.14 7.72 10.25
CA ILE A 205 -3.45 8.86 9.36
C ILE A 205 -3.10 10.18 10.05
N ASP A 206 -3.52 10.37 11.31
CA ASP A 206 -3.27 11.56 12.11
C ASP A 206 -1.77 11.76 12.41
N ALA A 207 -1.01 10.65 12.44
CA ALA A 207 0.45 10.67 12.53
C ALA A 207 1.13 11.21 11.27
N GLY A 208 0.42 11.32 10.14
CA GLY A 208 0.92 11.89 8.88
C GLY A 208 1.11 10.89 7.74
N ALA A 209 0.55 9.69 7.83
CA ALA A 209 0.50 8.77 6.69
C ALA A 209 -0.43 9.30 5.58
N ASN A 210 0.03 9.27 4.33
CA ASN A 210 -0.75 9.72 3.18
C ASN A 210 -1.67 8.63 2.64
N ALA A 211 -1.26 7.36 2.73
CA ALA A 211 -2.04 6.20 2.29
C ALA A 211 -1.88 5.05 3.29
N ILE A 212 -2.92 4.22 3.38
CA ILE A 212 -2.97 3.13 4.35
C ILE A 212 -3.04 1.79 3.63
N SER A 213 -2.13 0.88 3.99
CA SER A 213 -2.24 -0.52 3.61
C SER A 213 -3.01 -1.31 4.66
N PHE A 214 -3.92 -2.16 4.21
CA PHE A 214 -4.72 -3.05 5.04
C PHE A 214 -4.62 -4.49 4.54
N THR A 215 -4.70 -5.45 5.46
CA THR A 215 -4.60 -6.86 5.10
C THR A 215 -5.96 -7.46 4.74
N ALA A 216 -6.00 -8.25 3.67
CA ALA A 216 -7.17 -9.04 3.30
C ALA A 216 -7.30 -10.34 4.11
N TYR A 217 -6.27 -10.78 4.82
CA TYR A 217 -6.22 -12.10 5.44
C TYR A 217 -7.38 -12.40 6.40
N GLY A 218 -7.68 -11.48 7.32
CA GLY A 218 -8.81 -11.66 8.24
C GLY A 218 -10.18 -11.52 7.57
N VAL A 219 -10.27 -10.73 6.49
CA VAL A 219 -11.50 -10.55 5.70
C VAL A 219 -11.80 -11.81 4.89
N THR A 220 -10.76 -12.48 4.36
CA THR A 220 -10.86 -13.74 3.60
C THR A 220 -11.59 -14.79 4.40
N GLU A 221 -11.08 -15.10 5.58
CA GLU A 221 -11.61 -16.15 6.43
C GLU A 221 -13.07 -15.84 6.82
N ALA A 222 -13.36 -14.62 7.28
CA ALA A 222 -14.71 -14.20 7.65
C ALA A 222 -15.70 -14.28 6.48
N THR A 223 -15.30 -13.86 5.29
CA THR A 223 -16.14 -13.90 4.09
C THR A 223 -16.42 -15.34 3.68
N PHE A 224 -15.39 -16.21 3.69
CA PHE A 224 -15.54 -17.62 3.37
C PHE A 224 -16.48 -18.31 4.36
N GLN A 225 -16.30 -18.13 5.66
CA GLN A 225 -17.15 -18.71 6.70
C GLN A 225 -18.61 -18.26 6.56
N LYS A 226 -18.85 -16.98 6.28
CA LYS A 226 -20.19 -16.44 6.06
C LYS A 226 -20.88 -17.11 4.85
N LYS A 227 -20.18 -17.25 3.73
CA LYS A 227 -20.73 -17.90 2.53
C LYS A 227 -21.01 -19.38 2.77
N MET A 228 -20.09 -20.09 3.44
CA MET A 228 -20.30 -21.50 3.76
C MET A 228 -21.47 -21.72 4.73
N ALA A 229 -21.70 -20.80 5.66
CA ALA A 229 -22.88 -20.87 6.55
C ALA A 229 -24.19 -20.75 5.76
N ILE A 230 -24.27 -19.84 4.79
CA ILE A 230 -25.43 -19.69 3.89
C ILE A 230 -25.68 -21.01 3.13
N TYR A 231 -24.67 -21.54 2.44
CA TYR A 231 -24.83 -22.80 1.69
C TYR A 231 -25.21 -24.01 2.55
N ARG A 232 -24.84 -24.01 3.83
CA ARG A 232 -25.24 -25.08 4.77
C ARG A 232 -26.67 -24.89 5.29
N SER A 233 -27.20 -23.66 5.33
CA SER A 233 -28.55 -23.37 5.79
C SER A 233 -29.63 -23.55 4.71
N GLU A 234 -29.25 -23.57 3.44
CA GLU A 234 -30.14 -23.74 2.29
C GLU A 234 -30.41 -25.22 1.94
N ARG A 235 -30.01 -26.17 2.80
CA ARG A 235 -30.29 -27.61 2.68
C ARG A 235 -31.39 -28.05 3.70
#